data_6bc964e0d6ef10d9e0fdf8b4e3191455
#
_entry.id   6bc964e0d6ef10d9e0fdf8b4e3191455
#
_cell.length_a   1.000
_cell.length_b   1.000
_cell.length_c   1.000
_cell.angle_alpha   90.00
_cell.angle_beta   90.00
_cell.angle_gamma   90.00
#
_symmetry.space_group_name_H-M   'P 1'
#
loop_
_entity.id
_entity.type
_entity.pdbx_description
1 polymer ?
#
loop_
_entity_poly.entity_id
_entity_poly.type
_entity_poly.pdbx_seq_one_letter_code
_entity_poly.pdbx_strand_id
1 'polypeptide(L)'
;MSYTVAKGNQMVDPDDVSPAEGVVDLRSDTVTRPSEEMRRAMATAEVGDDVYGEDPTVNRLQRRAVEMFGKEAALFVPTGCMGNLVCIKIWTHHGSEVICEERSHVNLYELASMSAIAGCMPRATRGGDDGILTWKQIEGVVRPKIYYDSQTALVCLENTSNMAGGTVYPTERVNDICDHAHARGLKVHLDGARIFNAAVALGEDVARMTQKVDSVMFCLSKGLGAPVGSMIAGSKEFIERARIYRKMFGGGMRQVGVLAAAGMIALEKSPSRLHEDHENAKRLAQGIAAIPGLQIDPASVKSNIVIFDCTGSGMTAVELCDALHGKGVWAQDTALYSVRMVTHWNVDRARIEKALVELTAVVEKKVGRSV
;
A
#
# COMPACT_ATOMS: atom_id res chain seq x y z
N MET A 1 -0.18 21.95 21.14
CA MET A 1 0.15 22.00 19.71
C MET A 1 -1.06 21.44 18.98
N SER A 2 -1.82 22.28 18.28
CA SER A 2 -2.89 21.79 17.41
C SER A 2 -2.20 21.30 16.13
N TYR A 3 -2.28 20.02 15.86
CA TYR A 3 -1.95 19.51 14.52
C TYR A 3 -2.99 20.10 13.56
N THR A 4 -2.58 21.04 12.73
CA THR A 4 -3.38 21.47 11.60
C THR A 4 -3.31 20.35 10.57
N VAL A 5 -4.22 19.41 10.69
CA VAL A 5 -4.46 18.43 9.62
C VAL A 5 -4.99 19.25 8.45
N ALA A 6 -4.40 19.12 7.27
CA ALA A 6 -4.97 19.72 6.05
C ALA A 6 -6.47 19.37 6.00
N LYS A 7 -7.33 20.33 5.60
CA LYS A 7 -8.79 20.19 5.70
C LYS A 7 -9.38 18.93 5.09
N GLY A 8 -8.70 18.29 4.14
CA GLY A 8 -9.08 16.97 3.60
C GLY A 8 -8.92 15.81 4.57
N ASN A 9 -8.37 16.04 5.75
CA ASN A 9 -8.13 15.03 6.81
C ASN A 9 -8.75 15.48 8.16
N GLN A 10 -9.79 16.30 8.16
CA GLN A 10 -10.52 16.60 9.40
C GLN A 10 -11.04 15.29 9.98
N MET A 11 -10.79 15.07 11.26
CA MET A 11 -11.51 14.04 12.00
C MET A 11 -13.00 14.35 11.82
N VAL A 12 -13.69 13.44 11.19
CA VAL A 12 -15.14 13.49 10.98
C VAL A 12 -15.78 13.63 12.36
N ASP A 13 -16.77 14.51 12.49
CA ASP A 13 -17.60 14.56 13.69
C ASP A 13 -18.07 13.13 13.99
N PRO A 14 -17.93 12.62 15.21
CA PRO A 14 -18.38 11.27 15.56
C PRO A 14 -19.82 10.99 15.16
N ASP A 15 -20.64 12.00 15.01
CA ASP A 15 -22.04 11.90 14.58
C ASP A 15 -22.23 11.90 13.05
N ASP A 16 -21.17 12.20 12.27
CA ASP A 16 -21.17 12.18 10.79
C ASP A 16 -20.37 10.98 10.24
N VAL A 17 -20.68 9.81 10.71
CA VAL A 17 -19.84 8.59 10.67
C VAL A 17 -19.88 7.81 9.35
N SER A 18 -20.70 8.16 8.40
CA SER A 18 -20.77 7.43 7.11
C SER A 18 -20.84 8.39 5.94
N PRO A 19 -20.07 8.14 4.86
CA PRO A 19 -20.35 8.81 3.62
C PRO A 19 -21.82 8.62 3.30
N ALA A 20 -22.55 9.71 3.05
CA ALA A 20 -23.94 9.69 2.65
C ALA A 20 -24.12 8.72 1.48
N GLU A 21 -25.30 8.12 1.35
CA GLU A 21 -25.62 7.26 0.23
C GLU A 21 -25.34 7.99 -1.10
N GLY A 22 -24.56 7.38 -1.99
CA GLY A 22 -24.21 7.99 -3.28
C GLY A 22 -22.87 8.75 -3.32
N VAL A 23 -22.12 8.85 -2.23
CA VAL A 23 -20.73 9.36 -2.25
C VAL A 23 -19.82 8.44 -3.03
N VAL A 24 -18.94 9.02 -3.86
CA VAL A 24 -17.86 8.33 -4.58
C VAL A 24 -16.54 8.60 -3.83
N ASP A 25 -16.12 7.66 -2.98
CA ASP A 25 -14.90 7.81 -2.18
C ASP A 25 -13.72 7.20 -2.92
N LEU A 26 -12.87 8.05 -3.50
CA LEU A 26 -11.65 7.68 -4.22
C LEU A 26 -10.37 8.06 -3.46
N ARG A 27 -10.46 8.36 -2.16
CA ARG A 27 -9.28 8.78 -1.37
C ARG A 27 -8.23 7.68 -1.27
N SER A 28 -8.67 6.44 -1.06
CA SER A 28 -7.79 5.28 -0.89
C SER A 28 -8.59 3.98 -0.97
N ASP A 29 -7.96 2.88 -1.37
CA ASP A 29 -8.54 1.54 -1.24
C ASP A 29 -8.60 1.04 0.22
N THR A 30 -8.05 1.79 1.17
CA THR A 30 -8.20 1.53 2.62
C THR A 30 -9.59 1.85 3.16
N VAL A 31 -10.43 2.57 2.38
CA VAL A 31 -11.83 2.87 2.74
C VAL A 31 -12.79 1.75 2.35
N THR A 32 -12.30 0.69 1.74
CA THR A 32 -13.11 -0.49 1.37
C THR A 32 -13.82 -1.09 2.59
N ARG A 33 -15.05 -1.53 2.38
CA ARG A 33 -15.86 -2.16 3.42
C ARG A 33 -15.92 -3.66 3.18
N PRO A 34 -15.90 -4.48 4.24
CA PRO A 34 -16.02 -5.93 4.08
C PRO A 34 -17.36 -6.29 3.44
N SER A 35 -17.31 -7.25 2.51
CA SER A 35 -18.51 -7.79 1.86
C SER A 35 -19.44 -8.47 2.86
N GLU A 36 -20.68 -8.71 2.46
CA GLU A 36 -21.63 -9.45 3.28
C GLU A 36 -21.14 -10.88 3.59
N GLU A 37 -20.45 -11.49 2.63
CA GLU A 37 -19.82 -12.80 2.83
C GLU A 37 -18.71 -12.74 3.88
N MET A 38 -17.85 -11.72 3.84
CA MET A 38 -16.82 -11.50 4.86
C MET A 38 -17.45 -11.29 6.25
N ARG A 39 -18.52 -10.49 6.33
CA ARG A 39 -19.23 -10.25 7.62
C ARG A 39 -19.80 -11.53 8.19
N ARG A 40 -20.41 -12.38 7.38
CA ARG A 40 -20.93 -13.69 7.82
C ARG A 40 -19.78 -14.61 8.28
N ALA A 41 -18.69 -14.68 7.51
CA ALA A 41 -17.54 -15.48 7.86
C ALA A 41 -16.93 -15.03 9.20
N MET A 42 -16.84 -13.72 9.45
CA MET A 42 -16.39 -13.17 10.74
C MET A 42 -17.32 -13.59 11.89
N ALA A 43 -18.64 -13.52 11.69
CA ALA A 43 -19.64 -13.84 12.71
C ALA A 43 -19.64 -15.34 13.09
N THR A 44 -19.23 -16.22 12.18
CA THR A 44 -19.24 -17.67 12.37
C THR A 44 -17.84 -18.29 12.40
N ALA A 45 -16.80 -17.47 12.55
CA ALA A 45 -15.43 -17.94 12.53
C ALA A 45 -15.15 -18.93 13.67
N GLU A 46 -14.51 -20.04 13.33
CA GLU A 46 -13.93 -20.94 14.32
C GLU A 46 -12.66 -20.30 14.89
N VAL A 47 -12.57 -20.20 16.20
CA VAL A 47 -11.50 -19.43 16.87
C VAL A 47 -10.80 -20.23 17.97
N GLY A 48 -9.58 -19.83 18.27
CA GLY A 48 -8.77 -20.29 19.37
C GLY A 48 -7.74 -19.21 19.74
N ASP A 49 -6.84 -19.47 20.68
CA ASP A 49 -5.82 -18.49 21.04
C ASP A 49 -4.64 -18.52 20.05
N ASP A 50 -4.48 -17.46 19.23
CA ASP A 50 -3.40 -17.35 18.25
C ASP A 50 -2.00 -17.28 18.92
N VAL A 51 -1.91 -16.81 20.15
CA VAL A 51 -0.61 -16.78 20.88
C VAL A 51 -0.11 -18.19 21.18
N TYR A 52 -1.02 -19.13 21.44
CA TYR A 52 -0.69 -20.56 21.58
C TYR A 52 -0.68 -21.30 20.24
N GLY A 53 -1.02 -20.65 19.14
CA GLY A 53 -1.12 -21.29 17.83
C GLY A 53 -2.36 -22.14 17.65
N GLU A 54 -3.39 -21.94 18.47
CA GLU A 54 -4.60 -22.77 18.53
C GLU A 54 -5.77 -22.20 17.70
N ASP A 55 -5.65 -20.99 17.12
CA ASP A 55 -6.69 -20.41 16.27
C ASP A 55 -6.69 -21.08 14.88
N PRO A 56 -7.70 -21.93 14.57
CA PRO A 56 -7.69 -22.72 13.35
C PRO A 56 -7.88 -21.85 12.10
N THR A 57 -8.58 -20.73 12.20
CA THR A 57 -8.84 -19.83 11.07
C THR A 57 -7.58 -19.03 10.71
N VAL A 58 -6.86 -18.50 11.70
CA VAL A 58 -5.55 -17.87 11.49
C VAL A 58 -4.58 -18.87 10.86
N ASN A 59 -4.53 -20.09 11.41
CA ASN A 59 -3.63 -21.12 10.88
C ASN A 59 -3.95 -21.48 9.42
N ARG A 60 -5.23 -21.51 9.03
CA ARG A 60 -5.63 -21.70 7.62
C ARG A 60 -5.17 -20.52 6.74
N LEU A 61 -5.40 -19.29 7.20
CA LEU A 61 -4.97 -18.08 6.47
C LEU A 61 -3.45 -18.06 6.24
N GLN A 62 -2.68 -18.38 7.29
CA GLN A 62 -1.22 -18.43 7.21
C GLN A 62 -0.74 -19.51 6.24
N ARG A 63 -1.32 -20.72 6.27
CA ARG A 63 -1.02 -21.77 5.28
C ARG A 63 -1.36 -21.33 3.87
N ARG A 64 -2.51 -20.69 3.67
CA ARG A 64 -2.91 -20.21 2.34
C ARG A 64 -1.93 -19.17 1.80
N ALA A 65 -1.45 -18.26 2.63
CA ALA A 65 -0.42 -17.30 2.26
C ALA A 65 0.90 -17.99 1.87
N VAL A 66 1.31 -19.02 2.61
CA VAL A 66 2.49 -19.85 2.27
C VAL A 66 2.35 -20.48 0.87
N GLU A 67 1.20 -21.09 0.59
CA GLU A 67 0.93 -21.70 -0.72
C GLU A 67 0.99 -20.70 -1.86
N MET A 68 0.36 -19.52 -1.67
CA MET A 68 0.28 -18.51 -2.73
C MET A 68 1.63 -17.84 -3.01
N PHE A 69 2.45 -17.62 -1.97
CA PHE A 69 3.73 -16.93 -2.11
C PHE A 69 4.93 -17.87 -2.28
N GLY A 70 4.74 -19.18 -2.12
CA GLY A 70 5.84 -20.14 -2.21
C GLY A 70 6.92 -19.92 -1.15
N LYS A 71 6.57 -19.33 0.01
CA LYS A 71 7.47 -19.11 1.15
C LYS A 71 7.34 -20.25 2.16
N GLU A 72 8.30 -20.37 3.08
CA GLU A 72 8.30 -21.46 4.07
C GLU A 72 7.27 -21.25 5.19
N ALA A 73 7.02 -19.99 5.56
CA ALA A 73 6.06 -19.64 6.60
C ALA A 73 5.48 -18.24 6.39
N ALA A 74 4.33 -17.98 7.03
CA ALA A 74 3.66 -16.69 7.04
C ALA A 74 3.10 -16.39 8.42
N LEU A 75 2.86 -15.10 8.71
CA LEU A 75 2.31 -14.64 9.96
C LEU A 75 1.30 -13.53 9.71
N PHE A 76 0.12 -13.65 10.32
CA PHE A 76 -0.87 -12.58 10.35
C PHE A 76 -0.42 -11.46 11.31
N VAL A 77 -0.56 -10.20 10.85
CA VAL A 77 -0.28 -9.00 11.63
C VAL A 77 -1.46 -8.03 11.52
N PRO A 78 -1.73 -7.20 12.55
CA PRO A 78 -2.85 -6.26 12.55
C PRO A 78 -2.84 -5.26 11.40
N THR A 79 -1.65 -4.74 11.05
CA THR A 79 -1.49 -3.67 10.05
C THR A 79 -0.24 -3.88 9.19
N GLY A 80 -0.24 -3.26 8.00
CA GLY A 80 0.95 -3.24 7.13
C GLY A 80 2.14 -2.53 7.78
N CYS A 81 1.90 -1.41 8.49
CA CYS A 81 2.97 -0.69 9.20
C CYS A 81 3.66 -1.59 10.24
N MET A 82 2.89 -2.38 11.01
CA MET A 82 3.50 -3.36 11.91
C MET A 82 4.26 -4.43 11.15
N GLY A 83 3.73 -4.90 10.02
CA GLY A 83 4.40 -5.89 9.18
C GLY A 83 5.76 -5.40 8.68
N ASN A 84 5.80 -4.19 8.09
CA ASN A 84 7.04 -3.57 7.64
C ASN A 84 8.03 -3.36 8.80
N LEU A 85 7.56 -2.81 9.91
CA LEU A 85 8.41 -2.57 11.09
C LEU A 85 9.00 -3.87 11.64
N VAL A 86 8.23 -4.95 11.72
CA VAL A 86 8.71 -6.28 12.14
C VAL A 86 9.78 -6.79 11.18
N CYS A 87 9.53 -6.72 9.87
CA CYS A 87 10.49 -7.15 8.85
C CYS A 87 11.81 -6.36 8.93
N ILE A 88 11.72 -5.04 9.01
CA ILE A 88 12.89 -4.17 9.12
C ILE A 88 13.67 -4.50 10.40
N LYS A 89 12.98 -4.62 11.54
CA LYS A 89 13.60 -4.93 12.84
C LYS A 89 14.35 -6.25 12.86
N ILE A 90 13.88 -7.25 12.13
CA ILE A 90 14.53 -8.57 12.06
C ILE A 90 15.82 -8.52 11.23
N TRP A 91 15.82 -7.79 10.11
CA TRP A 91 16.93 -7.75 9.16
C TRP A 91 18.00 -6.71 9.52
N THR A 92 17.78 -5.93 10.58
CA THR A 92 18.67 -4.83 10.95
C THR A 92 19.14 -4.94 12.40
N HIS A 93 20.19 -4.22 12.70
CA HIS A 93 20.67 -3.96 14.06
C HIS A 93 20.52 -2.47 14.37
N HIS A 94 20.58 -2.12 15.64
CA HIS A 94 20.62 -0.72 16.05
C HIS A 94 21.80 0.00 15.38
N GLY A 95 21.56 1.12 14.71
CA GLY A 95 22.57 1.86 13.95
C GLY A 95 22.77 1.40 12.49
N SER A 96 22.06 0.37 12.02
CA SER A 96 22.10 -0.03 10.60
C SER A 96 21.46 1.02 9.69
N GLU A 97 21.88 1.03 8.41
CA GLU A 97 21.16 1.75 7.36
C GLU A 97 20.20 0.84 6.59
N VAL A 98 19.07 1.41 6.19
CA VAL A 98 18.07 0.78 5.32
C VAL A 98 17.92 1.63 4.08
N ILE A 99 18.24 1.09 2.92
CA ILE A 99 18.03 1.76 1.63
C ILE A 99 16.57 1.57 1.22
N CYS A 100 15.89 2.68 0.89
CA CYS A 100 14.52 2.67 0.37
C CYS A 100 14.34 3.80 -0.65
N GLU A 101 13.33 3.72 -1.50
CA GLU A 101 12.97 4.83 -2.38
C GLU A 101 12.43 6.01 -1.56
N GLU A 102 12.77 7.24 -1.95
CA GLU A 102 12.49 8.45 -1.15
C GLU A 102 11.00 8.67 -0.88
N ARG A 103 10.12 8.24 -1.78
CA ARG A 103 8.65 8.34 -1.68
C ARG A 103 8.00 7.09 -1.10
N SER A 104 8.78 6.07 -0.73
CA SER A 104 8.25 4.82 -0.18
C SER A 104 7.49 5.03 1.12
N HIS A 105 6.49 4.17 1.35
CA HIS A 105 5.63 4.24 2.54
C HIS A 105 6.42 4.13 3.85
N VAL A 106 7.40 3.23 3.91
CA VAL A 106 8.28 3.03 5.08
C VAL A 106 9.08 4.28 5.43
N ASN A 107 9.34 5.16 4.45
CA ASN A 107 10.06 6.42 4.65
C ASN A 107 9.14 7.57 5.05
N LEU A 108 7.96 7.68 4.43
CA LEU A 108 7.11 8.87 4.56
C LEU A 108 5.94 8.72 5.55
N TYR A 109 5.33 7.54 5.64
CA TYR A 109 4.01 7.38 6.27
C TYR A 109 3.99 6.49 7.52
N GLU A 110 5.13 5.96 7.97
CA GLU A 110 5.19 5.10 9.15
C GLU A 110 5.77 5.82 10.39
N LEU A 111 5.63 7.16 10.44
CA LEU A 111 5.95 8.01 11.60
C LEU A 111 7.38 7.78 12.13
N ALA A 112 8.35 7.63 11.22
CA ALA A 112 9.74 7.35 11.54
C ALA A 112 9.95 6.09 12.40
N SER A 113 9.03 5.12 12.35
CA SER A 113 9.10 3.87 13.14
C SER A 113 10.40 3.10 12.90
N MET A 114 10.93 3.15 11.67
CA MET A 114 12.22 2.59 11.30
C MET A 114 13.35 3.14 12.20
N SER A 115 13.36 4.45 12.47
CA SER A 115 14.35 5.09 13.33
C SER A 115 13.99 4.96 14.81
N ALA A 116 12.75 5.26 15.18
CA ALA A 116 12.31 5.34 16.57
C ALA A 116 12.25 3.98 17.26
N ILE A 117 11.90 2.91 16.54
CA ILE A 117 11.65 1.58 17.12
C ILE A 117 12.66 0.55 16.62
N ALA A 118 12.91 0.48 15.31
CA ALA A 118 13.92 -0.43 14.78
C ALA A 118 15.35 0.07 15.07
N GLY A 119 15.54 1.37 15.27
CA GLY A 119 16.86 1.96 15.55
C GLY A 119 17.74 2.07 14.31
N CYS A 120 17.14 2.19 13.13
CA CYS A 120 17.84 2.23 11.85
C CYS A 120 17.80 3.63 11.24
N MET A 121 18.74 3.92 10.40
CA MET A 121 18.79 5.15 9.61
C MET A 121 18.24 4.88 8.21
N PRO A 122 17.19 5.56 7.74
CA PRO A 122 16.77 5.48 6.35
C PRO A 122 17.83 6.12 5.44
N ARG A 123 18.17 5.42 4.37
CA ARG A 123 18.93 5.93 3.24
C ARG A 123 17.96 6.11 2.08
N ALA A 124 17.19 7.22 2.15
CA ALA A 124 16.26 7.59 1.10
C ALA A 124 17.03 7.83 -0.20
N THR A 125 16.68 7.08 -1.23
CA THR A 125 17.36 7.08 -2.53
C THR A 125 16.32 7.39 -3.60
N ARG A 126 16.60 8.37 -4.45
CA ARG A 126 15.69 8.76 -5.51
C ARG A 126 15.65 7.69 -6.59
N GLY A 127 14.46 7.13 -6.84
CA GLY A 127 14.14 6.32 -8.01
C GLY A 127 13.98 7.18 -9.27
N GLY A 128 13.45 6.59 -10.34
CA GLY A 128 12.97 7.35 -11.49
C GLY A 128 11.67 8.12 -11.16
N ASP A 129 11.09 8.80 -12.15
CA ASP A 129 9.77 9.43 -11.97
C ASP A 129 8.70 8.38 -11.66
N ASP A 130 8.93 7.14 -12.06
CA ASP A 130 8.17 5.95 -11.76
C ASP A 130 8.38 5.38 -10.33
N GLY A 131 9.30 5.93 -9.54
CA GLY A 131 9.60 5.45 -8.19
C GLY A 131 10.32 4.09 -8.14
N ILE A 132 10.88 3.64 -9.26
CA ILE A 132 11.54 2.34 -9.35
C ILE A 132 13.05 2.51 -9.22
N LEU A 133 13.64 1.85 -8.22
CA LEU A 133 15.09 1.81 -8.04
C LEU A 133 15.73 0.82 -9.01
N THR A 134 16.94 1.13 -9.42
CA THR A 134 17.84 0.21 -10.10
C THR A 134 18.95 -0.22 -9.16
N TRP A 135 19.58 -1.37 -9.43
CA TRP A 135 20.76 -1.75 -8.64
C TRP A 135 21.85 -0.69 -8.66
N LYS A 136 22.09 -0.04 -9.81
CA LYS A 136 23.09 1.03 -9.93
C LYS A 136 22.85 2.20 -8.96
N GLN A 137 21.59 2.59 -8.73
CA GLN A 137 21.24 3.62 -7.75
C GLN A 137 21.46 3.13 -6.33
N ILE A 138 21.06 1.89 -6.04
CA ILE A 138 21.25 1.25 -4.73
C ILE A 138 22.74 1.12 -4.43
N GLU A 139 23.52 0.56 -5.37
CA GLU A 139 24.97 0.36 -5.22
C GLU A 139 25.71 1.67 -4.90
N GLY A 140 25.30 2.76 -5.53
CA GLY A 140 25.92 4.08 -5.34
C GLY A 140 25.79 4.64 -3.91
N VAL A 141 24.87 4.07 -3.09
CA VAL A 141 24.62 4.52 -1.71
C VAL A 141 24.91 3.44 -0.66
N VAL A 142 25.25 2.21 -1.06
CA VAL A 142 25.69 1.15 -0.13
C VAL A 142 26.99 1.58 0.57
N ARG A 143 27.01 1.53 1.90
CA ARG A 143 28.18 1.89 2.70
C ARG A 143 29.29 0.86 2.59
N PRO A 144 30.56 1.31 2.54
CA PRO A 144 31.70 0.42 2.63
C PRO A 144 31.75 -0.23 4.03
N LYS A 145 32.27 -1.46 4.11
CA LYS A 145 32.42 -2.19 5.39
C LYS A 145 33.66 -1.68 6.14
N ILE A 146 33.55 -0.50 6.74
CA ILE A 146 34.59 0.10 7.60
C ILE A 146 34.02 0.40 8.98
N TYR A 147 34.86 0.31 10.03
CA TYR A 147 34.36 0.29 11.42
C TYR A 147 33.76 1.61 11.91
N TYR A 148 34.04 2.73 11.25
CA TYR A 148 33.54 4.06 11.62
C TYR A 148 32.36 4.52 10.76
N ASP A 149 31.83 3.68 9.88
CA ASP A 149 30.63 3.96 9.08
C ASP A 149 29.45 3.09 9.53
N SER A 150 28.24 3.66 9.50
CA SER A 150 27.01 2.89 9.62
C SER A 150 26.95 1.84 8.51
N GLN A 151 26.53 0.63 8.84
CA GLN A 151 26.51 -0.45 7.86
C GLN A 151 25.13 -0.56 7.21
N THR A 152 25.09 -0.57 5.88
CA THR A 152 23.90 -0.95 5.15
C THR A 152 23.56 -2.40 5.42
N ALA A 153 22.32 -2.70 5.82
CA ALA A 153 21.88 -4.05 6.16
C ALA A 153 20.73 -4.53 5.28
N LEU A 154 19.87 -3.61 4.81
CA LEU A 154 18.60 -3.94 4.18
C LEU A 154 18.32 -3.01 2.99
N VAL A 155 17.74 -3.58 1.94
CA VAL A 155 17.06 -2.85 0.87
C VAL A 155 15.56 -3.08 1.01
N CYS A 156 14.77 -2.01 1.12
CA CYS A 156 13.31 -2.05 1.10
C CYS A 156 12.80 -1.60 -0.28
N LEU A 157 12.07 -2.46 -0.94
CA LEU A 157 11.35 -2.16 -2.18
C LEU A 157 9.85 -2.03 -1.89
N GLU A 158 9.11 -1.32 -2.73
CA GLU A 158 7.66 -1.15 -2.59
C GLU A 158 6.95 -1.46 -3.91
N ASN A 159 6.03 -2.43 -3.91
CA ASN A 159 5.27 -2.81 -5.10
C ASN A 159 3.77 -3.03 -4.75
N THR A 160 2.87 -2.24 -5.32
CA THR A 160 3.07 -1.13 -6.26
C THR A 160 3.56 0.14 -5.54
N SER A 161 4.35 0.99 -6.21
CA SER A 161 4.81 2.24 -5.62
C SER A 161 3.66 3.24 -5.47
N ASN A 162 3.25 3.51 -4.23
CA ASN A 162 2.06 4.29 -3.91
C ASN A 162 2.15 5.74 -4.41
N MET A 163 3.24 6.42 -4.07
CA MET A 163 3.43 7.85 -4.37
C MET A 163 3.98 8.11 -5.77
N ALA A 164 4.26 7.06 -6.54
CA ALA A 164 4.58 7.16 -7.96
C ALA A 164 3.40 6.74 -8.86
N GLY A 165 2.16 6.81 -8.35
CA GLY A 165 0.97 6.51 -9.14
C GLY A 165 0.67 5.02 -9.31
N GLY A 166 1.12 4.19 -8.38
CA GLY A 166 0.86 2.75 -8.43
C GLY A 166 1.67 2.03 -9.50
N THR A 167 2.84 2.55 -9.82
CA THR A 167 3.79 1.91 -10.74
C THR A 167 4.24 0.56 -10.22
N VAL A 168 4.60 -0.32 -11.15
CA VAL A 168 4.87 -1.73 -10.87
C VAL A 168 6.33 -2.03 -11.14
N TYR A 169 7.03 -2.60 -10.16
CA TYR A 169 8.34 -3.19 -10.38
C TYR A 169 8.22 -4.43 -11.26
N PRO A 170 8.88 -4.48 -12.42
CA PRO A 170 9.03 -5.74 -13.17
C PRO A 170 9.73 -6.79 -12.31
N THR A 171 9.30 -8.03 -12.39
CA THR A 171 9.89 -9.15 -11.62
C THR A 171 11.40 -9.29 -11.85
N GLU A 172 11.85 -9.09 -13.09
CA GLU A 172 13.27 -9.13 -13.44
C GLU A 172 14.07 -8.04 -12.74
N ARG A 173 13.47 -6.85 -12.50
CA ARG A 173 14.12 -5.76 -11.78
C ARG A 173 14.26 -6.10 -10.28
N VAL A 174 13.21 -6.67 -9.68
CA VAL A 174 13.27 -7.15 -8.29
C VAL A 174 14.35 -8.22 -8.15
N ASN A 175 14.38 -9.18 -9.08
CA ASN A 175 15.36 -10.26 -9.09
C ASN A 175 16.81 -9.76 -9.26
N ASP A 176 17.04 -8.82 -10.16
CA ASP A 176 18.34 -8.17 -10.37
C ASP A 176 18.84 -7.51 -9.08
N ILE A 177 17.97 -6.74 -8.41
CA ILE A 177 18.30 -6.11 -7.14
C ILE A 177 18.61 -7.16 -6.06
N CYS A 178 17.81 -8.22 -5.95
CA CYS A 178 18.03 -9.29 -4.98
C CYS A 178 19.37 -10.00 -5.19
N ASP A 179 19.69 -10.39 -6.43
CA ASP A 179 20.93 -11.11 -6.74
C ASP A 179 22.17 -10.29 -6.35
N HIS A 180 22.18 -9.01 -6.69
CA HIS A 180 23.28 -8.12 -6.36
C HIS A 180 23.34 -7.77 -4.87
N ALA A 181 22.18 -7.55 -4.20
CA ALA A 181 22.10 -7.29 -2.77
C ALA A 181 22.65 -8.49 -1.97
N HIS A 182 22.20 -9.70 -2.31
CA HIS A 182 22.65 -10.94 -1.67
C HIS A 182 24.16 -11.18 -1.87
N ALA A 183 24.71 -10.90 -3.06
CA ALA A 183 26.14 -10.99 -3.32
C ALA A 183 26.96 -10.05 -2.42
N ARG A 184 26.35 -8.98 -1.87
CA ARG A 184 26.97 -8.06 -0.90
C ARG A 184 26.64 -8.38 0.56
N GLY A 185 25.83 -9.43 0.79
CA GLY A 185 25.35 -9.84 2.11
C GLY A 185 24.25 -8.95 2.67
N LEU A 186 23.56 -8.18 1.82
CA LEU A 186 22.40 -7.39 2.17
C LEU A 186 21.12 -8.24 2.08
N LYS A 187 20.12 -7.89 2.88
CA LYS A 187 18.78 -8.47 2.80
C LYS A 187 17.85 -7.60 1.96
N VAL A 188 16.80 -8.21 1.40
CA VAL A 188 15.79 -7.49 0.62
C VAL A 188 14.41 -7.77 1.22
N HIS A 189 13.74 -6.70 1.64
CA HIS A 189 12.34 -6.71 2.06
C HIS A 189 11.47 -6.06 1.00
N LEU A 190 10.32 -6.67 0.70
CA LEU A 190 9.34 -6.11 -0.21
C LEU A 190 8.10 -5.66 0.58
N ASP A 191 7.87 -4.36 0.63
CA ASP A 191 6.54 -3.83 0.95
C ASP A 191 5.63 -4.11 -0.25
N GLY A 192 4.88 -5.17 -0.13
CA GLY A 192 3.92 -5.63 -1.12
C GLY A 192 2.49 -5.26 -0.76
N ALA A 193 2.26 -4.09 -0.11
CA ALA A 193 0.93 -3.69 0.34
C ALA A 193 -0.15 -3.81 -0.74
N ARG A 194 0.24 -3.70 -2.02
CA ARG A 194 -0.63 -3.92 -3.20
C ARG A 194 -0.01 -4.91 -4.20
N ILE A 195 0.71 -5.90 -3.73
CA ILE A 195 1.38 -6.88 -4.60
C ILE A 195 0.42 -7.62 -5.53
N PHE A 196 -0.82 -7.86 -5.12
CA PHE A 196 -1.84 -8.47 -5.98
C PHE A 196 -2.24 -7.55 -7.15
N ASN A 197 -2.26 -6.23 -6.94
CA ASN A 197 -2.43 -5.28 -8.04
C ASN A 197 -1.25 -5.34 -9.00
N ALA A 198 -0.02 -5.43 -8.49
CA ALA A 198 1.15 -5.62 -9.34
C ALA A 198 1.10 -6.92 -10.12
N ALA A 199 0.70 -8.03 -9.49
CA ALA A 199 0.52 -9.34 -10.12
C ALA A 199 -0.47 -9.29 -11.29
N VAL A 200 -1.64 -8.68 -11.07
CA VAL A 200 -2.66 -8.49 -12.13
C VAL A 200 -2.13 -7.62 -13.26
N ALA A 201 -1.39 -6.53 -12.94
CA ALA A 201 -0.83 -5.64 -13.96
C ALA A 201 0.22 -6.33 -14.85
N LEU A 202 1.00 -7.26 -14.30
CA LEU A 202 2.02 -8.03 -15.02
C LEU A 202 1.48 -9.33 -15.63
N GLY A 203 0.33 -9.81 -15.19
CA GLY A 203 -0.15 -11.15 -15.55
C GLY A 203 0.73 -12.25 -14.95
N GLU A 204 1.29 -12.03 -13.76
CA GLU A 204 2.22 -12.95 -13.09
C GLU A 204 1.71 -13.40 -11.73
N ASP A 205 2.20 -14.54 -11.24
CA ASP A 205 1.91 -15.03 -9.91
C ASP A 205 2.76 -14.31 -8.85
N VAL A 206 2.17 -14.02 -7.67
CA VAL A 206 2.89 -13.38 -6.56
C VAL A 206 4.08 -14.22 -6.08
N ALA A 207 4.02 -15.55 -6.19
CA ALA A 207 5.14 -16.44 -5.87
C ALA A 207 6.36 -16.13 -6.74
N ARG A 208 6.18 -15.97 -8.06
CA ARG A 208 7.26 -15.61 -8.99
C ARG A 208 7.83 -14.24 -8.67
N MET A 209 6.96 -13.26 -8.45
CA MET A 209 7.35 -11.87 -8.17
C MET A 209 8.15 -11.71 -6.88
N THR A 210 7.90 -12.58 -5.90
CA THR A 210 8.51 -12.50 -4.56
C THR A 210 9.55 -13.58 -4.30
N GLN A 211 9.89 -14.39 -5.30
CA GLN A 211 10.73 -15.58 -5.14
C GLN A 211 12.05 -15.28 -4.43
N LYS A 212 12.75 -14.21 -4.84
CA LYS A 212 14.09 -13.90 -4.35
C LYS A 212 14.15 -12.95 -3.14
N VAL A 213 13.05 -12.30 -2.76
CA VAL A 213 13.06 -11.42 -1.57
C VAL A 213 13.12 -12.25 -0.28
N ASP A 214 13.85 -11.74 0.72
CA ASP A 214 14.02 -12.42 2.02
C ASP A 214 12.73 -12.35 2.86
N SER A 215 11.95 -11.29 2.72
CA SER A 215 10.65 -11.15 3.35
C SER A 215 9.72 -10.29 2.50
N VAL A 216 8.43 -10.57 2.58
CA VAL A 216 7.37 -9.77 1.96
C VAL A 216 6.28 -9.47 2.99
N MET A 217 5.79 -8.24 3.00
CA MET A 217 4.54 -7.85 3.65
C MET A 217 3.49 -7.61 2.59
N PHE A 218 2.23 -7.97 2.84
CA PHE A 218 1.11 -7.61 1.98
C PHE A 218 -0.17 -7.34 2.77
N CYS A 219 -0.99 -6.39 2.29
CA CYS A 219 -2.22 -6.00 2.96
C CYS A 219 -3.42 -6.83 2.49
N LEU A 220 -4.24 -7.24 3.45
CA LEU A 220 -5.58 -7.78 3.22
C LEU A 220 -6.63 -6.66 3.19
N SER A 221 -6.35 -5.55 3.90
CA SER A 221 -7.27 -4.44 4.19
C SER A 221 -7.16 -3.26 3.22
N LYS A 222 -6.84 -3.52 1.96
CA LYS A 222 -6.83 -2.52 0.87
C LYS A 222 -7.70 -3.03 -0.29
N GLY A 223 -7.18 -3.10 -1.52
CA GLY A 223 -7.90 -3.61 -2.67
C GLY A 223 -8.51 -5.01 -2.49
N LEU A 224 -7.98 -5.83 -1.58
CA LEU A 224 -8.57 -7.14 -1.27
C LEU A 224 -9.83 -7.05 -0.38
N GLY A 225 -10.09 -5.92 0.27
CA GLY A 225 -11.37 -5.60 0.92
C GLY A 225 -11.60 -6.19 2.31
N ALA A 226 -10.62 -6.83 2.94
CA ALA A 226 -10.77 -7.22 4.35
C ALA A 226 -10.81 -5.97 5.26
N PRO A 227 -11.54 -6.00 6.38
CA PRO A 227 -11.66 -4.82 7.24
C PRO A 227 -10.35 -4.47 7.98
N VAL A 228 -9.52 -5.45 8.23
CA VAL A 228 -8.27 -5.35 9.03
C VAL A 228 -7.30 -6.41 8.57
N GLY A 229 -6.01 -6.13 8.71
CA GLY A 229 -4.96 -7.11 8.69
C GLY A 229 -4.06 -7.07 7.46
N SER A 230 -2.90 -7.60 7.70
CA SER A 230 -1.84 -7.83 6.71
C SER A 230 -1.13 -9.14 7.03
N MET A 231 -0.32 -9.59 6.10
CA MET A 231 0.49 -10.79 6.26
C MET A 231 1.95 -10.45 6.04
N ILE A 232 2.83 -11.16 6.72
CA ILE A 232 4.24 -11.24 6.37
C ILE A 232 4.60 -12.68 6.04
N ALA A 233 5.49 -12.87 5.07
CA ALA A 233 5.96 -14.19 4.67
C ALA A 233 7.47 -14.19 4.42
N GLY A 234 8.11 -15.35 4.70
CA GLY A 234 9.54 -15.54 4.57
C GLY A 234 9.96 -16.95 4.98
N SER A 235 11.22 -17.12 5.45
CA SER A 235 11.70 -18.38 5.99
C SER A 235 11.04 -18.71 7.35
N LYS A 236 11.09 -19.97 7.76
CA LYS A 236 10.60 -20.37 9.10
C LYS A 236 11.32 -19.63 10.21
N GLU A 237 12.64 -19.53 10.14
CA GLU A 237 13.46 -18.82 11.13
C GLU A 237 13.05 -17.34 11.22
N PHE A 238 12.83 -16.69 10.07
CA PHE A 238 12.34 -15.31 10.02
C PHE A 238 10.99 -15.18 10.71
N ILE A 239 10.03 -16.06 10.45
CA ILE A 239 8.69 -16.00 11.03
C ILE A 239 8.69 -16.30 12.53
N GLU A 240 9.54 -17.18 13.03
CA GLU A 240 9.70 -17.39 14.49
C GLU A 240 10.18 -16.11 15.18
N ARG A 241 11.15 -15.42 14.62
CA ARG A 241 11.56 -14.09 15.11
C ARG A 241 10.45 -13.04 14.99
N ALA A 242 9.69 -13.08 13.90
CA ALA A 242 8.57 -12.17 13.65
C ALA A 242 7.47 -12.30 14.70
N ARG A 243 7.18 -13.52 15.19
CA ARG A 243 6.24 -13.75 16.30
C ARG A 243 6.64 -12.99 17.56
N ILE A 244 7.94 -12.96 17.88
CA ILE A 244 8.47 -12.26 19.06
C ILE A 244 8.21 -10.75 18.92
N TYR A 245 8.59 -10.16 17.78
CA TYR A 245 8.41 -8.72 17.55
C TYR A 245 6.94 -8.35 17.40
N ARG A 246 6.11 -9.16 16.73
CA ARG A 246 4.66 -8.96 16.69
C ARG A 246 4.08 -8.87 18.11
N LYS A 247 4.47 -9.78 19.01
CA LYS A 247 4.05 -9.75 20.41
C LYS A 247 4.55 -8.51 21.14
N MET A 248 5.82 -8.17 20.97
CA MET A 248 6.46 -7.02 21.61
C MET A 248 5.77 -5.69 21.20
N PHE A 249 5.35 -5.56 19.94
CA PHE A 249 4.69 -4.36 19.42
C PHE A 249 3.15 -4.35 19.67
N GLY A 250 2.63 -5.31 20.45
CA GLY A 250 1.21 -5.33 20.80
C GLY A 250 0.29 -6.02 19.78
N GLY A 251 0.84 -6.63 18.73
CA GLY A 251 0.07 -7.30 17.67
C GLY A 251 -0.26 -8.78 17.94
N GLY A 252 0.10 -9.32 19.10
CA GLY A 252 -0.27 -10.68 19.50
C GLY A 252 -1.69 -10.71 20.08
N MET A 253 -2.68 -10.81 19.21
CA MET A 253 -4.10 -10.92 19.58
C MET A 253 -4.46 -12.34 20.00
N ARG A 254 -5.66 -12.54 20.53
CA ARG A 254 -6.18 -13.82 21.02
C ARG A 254 -7.02 -14.52 19.93
N GLN A 255 -8.33 -14.50 20.05
CA GLN A 255 -9.28 -15.14 19.12
C GLN A 255 -9.41 -14.32 17.81
N VAL A 256 -8.30 -14.10 17.17
CA VAL A 256 -8.19 -13.23 15.98
C VAL A 256 -8.72 -13.89 14.70
N GLY A 257 -9.06 -15.17 14.75
CA GLY A 257 -9.76 -15.88 13.69
C GLY A 257 -11.02 -15.16 13.19
N VAL A 258 -11.68 -14.39 14.05
CA VAL A 258 -12.78 -13.48 13.65
C VAL A 258 -12.35 -12.56 12.51
N LEU A 259 -11.17 -11.95 12.56
CA LEU A 259 -10.63 -11.08 11.51
C LEU A 259 -10.01 -11.88 10.35
N ALA A 260 -9.32 -12.96 10.69
CA ALA A 260 -8.69 -13.84 9.70
C ALA A 260 -9.69 -14.50 8.75
N ALA A 261 -10.93 -14.72 9.17
CA ALA A 261 -12.00 -15.25 8.33
C ALA A 261 -12.32 -14.34 7.13
N ALA A 262 -12.38 -13.02 7.36
CA ALA A 262 -12.50 -12.06 6.27
C ALA A 262 -11.23 -12.04 5.40
N GLY A 263 -10.06 -12.17 6.03
CA GLY A 263 -8.78 -12.27 5.33
C GLY A 263 -8.70 -13.47 4.39
N MET A 264 -9.26 -14.62 4.75
CA MET A 264 -9.35 -15.81 3.87
C MET A 264 -10.15 -15.49 2.60
N ILE A 265 -11.34 -14.93 2.74
CA ILE A 265 -12.18 -14.56 1.59
C ILE A 265 -11.46 -13.52 0.71
N ALA A 266 -10.85 -12.51 1.35
CA ALA A 266 -10.05 -11.49 0.66
C ALA A 266 -8.93 -12.12 -0.18
N LEU A 267 -8.18 -13.06 0.40
CA LEU A 267 -7.05 -13.69 -0.25
C LEU A 267 -7.46 -14.65 -1.39
N GLU A 268 -8.57 -15.35 -1.23
CA GLU A 268 -9.03 -16.36 -2.20
C GLU A 268 -9.83 -15.76 -3.37
N LYS A 269 -10.64 -14.74 -3.10
CA LYS A 269 -11.61 -14.25 -4.09
C LYS A 269 -11.23 -12.89 -4.70
N SER A 270 -10.65 -11.99 -3.91
CA SER A 270 -10.45 -10.62 -4.38
C SER A 270 -9.38 -10.45 -5.47
N PRO A 271 -8.29 -11.23 -5.52
CA PRO A 271 -7.29 -11.05 -6.57
C PRO A 271 -7.86 -11.16 -7.98
N SER A 272 -8.82 -12.07 -8.21
CA SER A 272 -9.42 -12.30 -9.52
C SER A 272 -10.23 -11.10 -10.07
N ARG A 273 -10.66 -10.17 -9.20
CA ARG A 273 -11.47 -9.01 -9.58
C ARG A 273 -10.69 -7.69 -9.66
N LEU A 274 -9.43 -7.65 -9.22
CA LEU A 274 -8.63 -6.41 -9.22
C LEU A 274 -8.45 -5.80 -10.61
N HIS A 275 -8.60 -6.58 -11.67
CA HIS A 275 -8.61 -6.07 -13.05
C HIS A 275 -9.71 -5.03 -13.28
N GLU A 276 -10.89 -5.16 -12.62
CA GLU A 276 -11.98 -4.20 -12.69
C GLU A 276 -11.55 -2.84 -12.11
N ASP A 277 -10.82 -2.85 -10.98
CA ASP A 277 -10.28 -1.65 -10.37
C ASP A 277 -9.27 -0.96 -11.31
N HIS A 278 -8.42 -1.74 -12.00
CA HIS A 278 -7.46 -1.22 -13.00
C HIS A 278 -8.16 -0.62 -14.22
N GLU A 279 -9.21 -1.28 -14.74
CA GLU A 279 -10.00 -0.75 -15.86
C GLU A 279 -10.70 0.57 -15.47
N ASN A 280 -11.22 0.65 -14.26
CA ASN A 280 -11.79 1.87 -13.70
C ASN A 280 -10.75 2.98 -13.54
N ALA A 281 -9.54 2.66 -13.09
CA ALA A 281 -8.43 3.62 -13.00
C ALA A 281 -8.01 4.15 -14.38
N LYS A 282 -7.88 3.27 -15.37
CA LYS A 282 -7.58 3.67 -16.76
C LYS A 282 -8.68 4.58 -17.34
N ARG A 283 -9.96 4.23 -17.12
CA ARG A 283 -11.08 5.06 -17.57
C ARG A 283 -11.08 6.44 -16.89
N LEU A 284 -10.80 6.47 -15.58
CA LEU A 284 -10.70 7.70 -14.82
C LEU A 284 -9.56 8.58 -15.38
N ALA A 285 -8.38 8.01 -15.59
CA ALA A 285 -7.24 8.73 -16.16
C ALA A 285 -7.51 9.29 -17.57
N GLN A 286 -8.17 8.50 -18.44
CA GLN A 286 -8.57 8.97 -19.76
C GLN A 286 -9.55 10.15 -19.70
N GLY A 287 -10.52 10.09 -18.76
CA GLY A 287 -11.46 11.18 -18.54
C GLY A 287 -10.76 12.43 -18.01
N ILE A 288 -9.88 12.29 -17.03
CA ILE A 288 -9.10 13.39 -16.45
C ILE A 288 -8.23 14.07 -17.53
N ALA A 289 -7.56 13.29 -18.38
CA ALA A 289 -6.72 13.84 -19.46
C ALA A 289 -7.50 14.67 -20.49
N ALA A 290 -8.81 14.46 -20.59
CA ALA A 290 -9.68 15.23 -21.47
C ALA A 290 -10.19 16.56 -20.85
N ILE A 291 -9.95 16.80 -19.54
CA ILE A 291 -10.42 18.00 -18.84
C ILE A 291 -9.37 19.10 -18.98
N PRO A 292 -9.67 20.25 -19.60
CA PRO A 292 -8.73 21.37 -19.71
C PRO A 292 -8.29 21.85 -18.31
N GLY A 293 -6.98 22.02 -18.15
CA GLY A 293 -6.39 22.45 -16.87
C GLY A 293 -5.94 21.32 -15.95
N LEU A 294 -6.22 20.06 -16.30
CA LEU A 294 -5.68 18.89 -15.61
C LEU A 294 -4.65 18.18 -16.49
N GLN A 295 -3.62 17.59 -15.88
CA GLN A 295 -2.55 16.92 -16.63
C GLN A 295 -2.30 15.52 -16.04
N ILE A 296 -2.39 14.54 -16.90
CA ILE A 296 -2.03 13.15 -16.62
C ILE A 296 -1.67 12.46 -17.95
N ASP A 297 -0.71 11.55 -17.92
CA ASP A 297 -0.52 10.57 -18.98
C ASP A 297 -1.32 9.30 -18.64
N PRO A 298 -2.43 8.99 -19.31
CA PRO A 298 -3.21 7.78 -19.06
C PRO A 298 -2.40 6.48 -19.23
N ALA A 299 -1.34 6.50 -20.05
CA ALA A 299 -0.49 5.34 -20.28
C ALA A 299 0.41 5.04 -19.05
N SER A 300 0.63 6.02 -18.17
CA SER A 300 1.38 5.83 -16.92
C SER A 300 0.60 5.05 -15.85
N VAL A 301 -0.74 4.98 -15.94
CA VAL A 301 -1.58 4.29 -14.96
C VAL A 301 -1.52 2.78 -15.17
N LYS A 302 -0.81 2.10 -14.25
CA LYS A 302 -0.54 0.65 -14.33
C LYS A 302 -1.39 -0.20 -13.39
N SER A 303 -1.97 0.41 -12.35
CA SER A 303 -2.76 -0.27 -11.34
C SER A 303 -4.01 0.54 -10.98
N ASN A 304 -4.45 0.49 -9.75
CA ASN A 304 -5.65 1.16 -9.24
C ASN A 304 -5.40 2.60 -8.74
N ILE A 305 -4.21 3.15 -8.89
CA ILE A 305 -3.86 4.50 -8.40
C ILE A 305 -3.73 5.46 -9.58
N VAL A 306 -4.42 6.60 -9.47
CA VAL A 306 -4.40 7.69 -10.45
C VAL A 306 -3.90 8.94 -9.74
N ILE A 307 -2.77 9.49 -10.18
CA ILE A 307 -2.22 10.77 -9.71
C ILE A 307 -2.18 11.73 -10.89
N PHE A 308 -2.71 12.94 -10.70
CA PHE A 308 -2.73 13.96 -11.74
C PHE A 308 -2.39 15.35 -11.19
N ASP A 309 -1.88 16.20 -12.05
CA ASP A 309 -1.59 17.59 -11.77
C ASP A 309 -2.80 18.48 -12.10
N CYS A 310 -3.12 19.42 -11.20
CA CYS A 310 -4.22 20.34 -11.35
C CYS A 310 -3.79 21.82 -11.53
N THR A 311 -2.50 22.08 -11.77
CA THR A 311 -1.95 23.44 -11.88
C THR A 311 -2.72 24.30 -12.89
N GLY A 312 -3.05 23.74 -14.05
CA GLY A 312 -3.76 24.48 -15.13
C GLY A 312 -5.23 24.79 -14.81
N SER A 313 -5.81 24.23 -13.74
CA SER A 313 -7.18 24.55 -13.30
C SER A 313 -7.26 25.88 -12.53
N GLY A 314 -6.12 26.46 -12.14
CA GLY A 314 -6.05 27.65 -11.27
C GLY A 314 -6.47 27.38 -9.82
N MET A 315 -6.51 26.08 -9.40
CA MET A 315 -6.78 25.64 -8.03
C MET A 315 -5.58 24.87 -7.49
N THR A 316 -5.35 24.98 -6.18
CA THR A 316 -4.50 24.05 -5.46
C THR A 316 -5.22 22.68 -5.34
N ALA A 317 -4.47 21.63 -5.07
CA ALA A 317 -5.06 20.30 -4.85
C ALA A 317 -6.05 20.28 -3.69
N VAL A 318 -5.77 21.02 -2.61
CA VAL A 318 -6.69 21.17 -1.47
C VAL A 318 -8.00 21.83 -1.91
N GLU A 319 -7.94 22.94 -2.65
CA GLU A 319 -9.14 23.65 -3.14
C GLU A 319 -9.97 22.75 -4.08
N LEU A 320 -9.31 21.97 -4.94
CA LEU A 320 -9.99 21.03 -5.85
C LEU A 320 -10.64 19.89 -5.06
N CYS A 321 -9.93 19.30 -4.11
CA CYS A 321 -10.49 18.24 -3.26
C CYS A 321 -11.68 18.73 -2.42
N ASP A 322 -11.59 19.92 -1.82
CA ASP A 322 -12.71 20.53 -1.06
C ASP A 322 -13.93 20.79 -1.95
N ALA A 323 -13.73 21.31 -3.17
CA ALA A 323 -14.82 21.52 -4.13
C ALA A 323 -15.48 20.20 -4.57
N LEU A 324 -14.69 19.17 -4.80
CA LEU A 324 -15.20 17.82 -5.12
C LEU A 324 -15.93 17.17 -3.94
N HIS A 325 -15.41 17.37 -2.73
CA HIS A 325 -16.04 16.88 -1.50
C HIS A 325 -17.48 17.40 -1.38
N GLY A 326 -17.69 18.72 -1.63
CA GLY A 326 -19.01 19.32 -1.70
C GLY A 326 -19.94 18.77 -2.79
N LYS A 327 -19.41 17.99 -3.73
CA LYS A 327 -20.14 17.31 -4.80
C LYS A 327 -20.32 15.79 -4.56
N GLY A 328 -19.90 15.32 -3.40
CA GLY A 328 -19.94 13.91 -3.05
C GLY A 328 -18.92 13.05 -3.80
N VAL A 329 -17.80 13.65 -4.23
CA VAL A 329 -16.64 12.94 -4.78
C VAL A 329 -15.45 13.24 -3.88
N TRP A 330 -14.87 12.21 -3.28
CA TRP A 330 -13.78 12.37 -2.34
C TRP A 330 -12.47 11.91 -2.94
N ALA A 331 -11.49 12.78 -2.96
CA ALA A 331 -10.14 12.56 -3.46
C ALA A 331 -9.12 13.02 -2.39
N GLN A 332 -7.85 12.78 -2.61
CA GLN A 332 -6.78 13.18 -1.69
C GLN A 332 -5.75 14.06 -2.39
N ASP A 333 -5.43 15.18 -1.79
CA ASP A 333 -4.26 15.98 -2.11
C ASP A 333 -2.97 15.26 -1.66
N THR A 334 -1.95 15.27 -2.52
CA THR A 334 -0.65 14.65 -2.23
C THR A 334 0.51 15.64 -2.31
N ALA A 335 0.31 16.76 -3.00
CA ALA A 335 1.20 17.91 -3.05
C ALA A 335 0.39 19.16 -3.42
N LEU A 336 1.03 20.33 -3.50
CA LEU A 336 0.37 21.63 -3.74
C LEU A 336 -0.60 21.59 -4.93
N TYR A 337 -0.24 20.89 -6.01
CA TYR A 337 -1.05 20.75 -7.23
C TYR A 337 -1.26 19.30 -7.66
N SER A 338 -0.97 18.35 -6.79
CA SER A 338 -1.10 16.92 -7.10
C SER A 338 -2.26 16.31 -6.33
N VAL A 339 -3.18 15.69 -7.06
CA VAL A 339 -4.35 14.97 -6.53
C VAL A 339 -4.21 13.49 -6.84
N ARG A 340 -4.51 12.66 -5.84
CA ARG A 340 -4.56 11.20 -5.96
C ARG A 340 -6.00 10.71 -5.84
N MET A 341 -6.37 9.82 -6.74
CA MET A 341 -7.59 9.02 -6.68
C MET A 341 -7.24 7.53 -6.76
N VAL A 342 -7.91 6.70 -5.98
CA VAL A 342 -7.67 5.26 -5.92
C VAL A 342 -8.98 4.53 -6.17
N THR A 343 -9.01 3.67 -7.19
CA THR A 343 -10.17 2.83 -7.49
C THR A 343 -10.16 1.56 -6.66
N HIS A 344 -11.33 1.06 -6.32
CA HIS A 344 -11.52 -0.13 -5.52
C HIS A 344 -12.95 -0.67 -5.67
N TRP A 345 -13.19 -1.89 -5.22
CA TRP A 345 -14.43 -2.65 -5.45
C TRP A 345 -15.74 -1.97 -5.00
N ASN A 346 -15.70 -0.98 -4.12
CA ASN A 346 -16.89 -0.18 -3.77
C ASN A 346 -17.19 0.96 -4.76
N VAL A 347 -16.35 1.16 -5.78
CA VAL A 347 -16.50 2.20 -6.81
C VAL A 347 -16.59 1.54 -8.18
N ASP A 348 -17.81 1.34 -8.63
CA ASP A 348 -18.12 0.77 -9.94
C ASP A 348 -17.96 1.78 -11.09
N ARG A 349 -18.15 1.33 -12.32
CA ARG A 349 -18.03 2.16 -13.52
C ARG A 349 -18.98 3.37 -13.50
N ALA A 350 -20.19 3.22 -13.00
CA ALA A 350 -21.18 4.33 -12.95
C ALA A 350 -20.69 5.44 -11.99
N ARG A 351 -20.09 5.05 -10.87
CA ARG A 351 -19.48 6.00 -9.92
C ARG A 351 -18.25 6.69 -10.51
N ILE A 352 -17.45 6.00 -11.32
CA ILE A 352 -16.32 6.64 -12.05
C ILE A 352 -16.85 7.70 -13.02
N GLU A 353 -17.88 7.41 -13.80
CA GLU A 353 -18.48 8.40 -14.71
C GLU A 353 -19.06 9.60 -13.94
N LYS A 354 -19.74 9.36 -12.80
CA LYS A 354 -20.16 10.43 -11.91
C LYS A 354 -19.00 11.30 -11.44
N ALA A 355 -17.91 10.68 -10.99
CA ALA A 355 -16.73 11.42 -10.53
C ALA A 355 -16.16 12.30 -11.64
N LEU A 356 -16.10 11.82 -12.88
CA LEU A 356 -15.63 12.58 -14.04
C LEU A 356 -16.55 13.77 -14.36
N VAL A 357 -17.87 13.59 -14.31
CA VAL A 357 -18.82 14.68 -14.52
C VAL A 357 -18.65 15.78 -13.49
N GLU A 358 -18.57 15.43 -12.20
CA GLU A 358 -18.41 16.44 -11.14
C GLU A 358 -17.03 17.12 -11.20
N LEU A 359 -15.97 16.38 -11.52
CA LEU A 359 -14.61 16.94 -11.69
C LEU A 359 -14.60 17.95 -12.85
N THR A 360 -15.18 17.61 -13.99
CA THR A 360 -15.32 18.53 -15.14
C THR A 360 -16.06 19.80 -14.73
N ALA A 361 -17.23 19.67 -14.10
CA ALA A 361 -18.04 20.81 -13.68
C ALA A 361 -17.33 21.74 -12.69
N VAL A 362 -16.52 21.18 -11.77
CA VAL A 362 -15.73 21.96 -10.80
C VAL A 362 -14.65 22.76 -11.51
N VAL A 363 -13.91 22.12 -12.42
CA VAL A 363 -12.79 22.77 -13.13
C VAL A 363 -13.31 23.84 -14.10
N GLU A 364 -14.33 23.56 -14.92
CA GLU A 364 -14.93 24.51 -15.88
C GLU A 364 -15.50 25.74 -15.19
N LYS A 365 -16.18 25.57 -14.07
CA LYS A 365 -16.71 26.69 -13.26
C LYS A 365 -15.61 27.64 -12.79
N LYS A 366 -14.43 27.15 -12.50
CA LYS A 366 -13.29 27.98 -12.06
C LYS A 366 -12.65 28.68 -13.25
N VAL A 367 -12.35 27.95 -14.32
CA VAL A 367 -11.73 28.47 -15.54
C VAL A 367 -12.64 29.52 -16.19
N GLY A 368 -13.95 29.27 -16.30
CA GLY A 368 -14.92 30.22 -16.87
C GLY A 368 -15.17 31.50 -16.04
N ARG A 369 -14.67 31.56 -14.78
CA ARG A 369 -14.71 32.79 -13.95
C ARG A 369 -13.42 33.61 -14.08
N SER A 370 -12.39 33.09 -14.74
CA SER A 370 -11.09 33.74 -14.91
C SER A 370 -10.98 34.43 -16.29
N VAL A 371 -12.04 34.41 -17.10
CA VAL A 371 -12.23 35.13 -18.37
C VAL A 371 -13.31 36.22 -18.12
#